data_96438ddd2ab7c2798456fdda966c8922
#
_entry.id   96438ddd2ab7c2798456fdda966c8922
#
_cell.length_a   1.000
_cell.length_b   1.000
_cell.length_c   1.000
_cell.angle_alpha   90.00
_cell.angle_beta   90.00
_cell.angle_gamma   90.00
#
_symmetry.space_group_name_H-M   'P 1'
#
loop_
_entity.id
_entity.type
_entity.pdbx_description
1 polymer ?
#
loop_
_entity_poly.entity_id
_entity_poly.type
_entity_poly.pdbx_seq_one_letter_code
_entity_poly.pdbx_strand_id
1 'polypeptide(L)'
;MSLRRDKQTDELFRSVLSLGSLEECYQYFEDLCTVKEIRDLGQRLQVARLLDQGSSYMQAGEATGASSATIGRVKRCLNYGSGGYGLILERMKEGRDADA
;
A
#
# COMPACT_ATOMS: atom_id res chain seq x y z
N MET A 1 -8.69 11.09 -8.72
CA MET A 1 -8.50 10.65 -10.12
C MET A 1 -8.54 9.13 -10.18
N SER A 2 -9.40 8.61 -11.02
CA SER A 2 -9.55 7.16 -11.16
C SER A 2 -8.52 6.60 -12.12
N LEU A 3 -7.98 5.42 -11.80
CA LEU A 3 -7.12 4.68 -12.69
C LEU A 3 -7.96 4.18 -13.89
N ARG A 4 -7.48 4.44 -15.09
CA ARG A 4 -8.16 4.01 -16.30
C ARG A 4 -8.03 2.49 -16.46
N ARG A 5 -9.15 1.83 -16.69
CA ARG A 5 -9.15 0.40 -16.98
C ARG A 5 -8.83 0.16 -18.45
N ASP A 6 -7.80 -0.64 -18.68
CA ASP A 6 -7.41 -1.05 -20.01
C ASP A 6 -6.78 -2.43 -19.94
N LYS A 7 -6.52 -3.02 -21.11
CA LYS A 7 -6.00 -4.39 -21.20
C LYS A 7 -4.64 -4.52 -20.53
N GLN A 8 -3.76 -3.55 -20.72
CA GLN A 8 -2.41 -3.58 -20.16
C GLN A 8 -2.44 -3.55 -18.62
N THR A 9 -3.27 -2.69 -18.05
CA THR A 9 -3.42 -2.58 -16.60
C THR A 9 -4.07 -3.83 -16.02
N ASP A 10 -5.08 -4.37 -16.71
CA ASP A 10 -5.73 -5.62 -16.29
C ASP A 10 -4.72 -6.78 -16.26
N GLU A 11 -3.88 -6.88 -17.28
CA GLU A 11 -2.85 -7.93 -17.33
C GLU A 11 -1.85 -7.81 -16.20
N LEU A 12 -1.43 -6.57 -15.88
CA LEU A 12 -0.54 -6.32 -14.75
C LEU A 12 -1.18 -6.82 -13.45
N PHE A 13 -2.41 -6.41 -13.18
CA PHE A 13 -3.08 -6.81 -11.94
C PHE A 13 -3.35 -8.31 -11.88
N ARG A 14 -3.69 -8.94 -13.00
CA ARG A 14 -3.83 -10.41 -13.04
C ARG A 14 -2.51 -11.11 -12.74
N SER A 15 -1.39 -10.56 -13.22
CA SER A 15 -0.07 -11.12 -12.90
C SER A 15 0.21 -11.05 -11.40
N VAL A 16 -0.13 -9.94 -10.76
CA VAL A 16 0.02 -9.79 -9.30
C VAL A 16 -0.88 -10.79 -8.57
N LEU A 17 -2.12 -10.97 -9.04
CA LEU A 17 -3.06 -11.93 -8.43
C LEU A 17 -2.60 -13.38 -8.55
N SER A 18 -1.69 -13.69 -9.47
CA SER A 18 -1.18 -15.06 -9.63
C SER A 18 -0.08 -15.40 -8.63
N LEU A 19 0.46 -14.41 -7.90
CA LEU A 19 1.49 -14.65 -6.90
C LEU A 19 0.91 -15.43 -5.73
N GLY A 20 1.66 -16.43 -5.27
CA GLY A 20 1.18 -17.34 -4.24
C GLY A 20 1.93 -17.30 -2.92
N SER A 21 2.98 -16.48 -2.81
CA SER A 21 3.77 -16.41 -1.59
C SER A 21 4.50 -15.08 -1.48
N LEU A 22 4.96 -14.77 -0.28
CA LEU A 22 5.79 -13.58 -0.03
C LEU A 22 7.08 -13.64 -0.86
N GLU A 23 7.68 -14.82 -0.93
CA GLU A 23 8.89 -15.06 -1.72
C GLU A 23 8.68 -14.70 -3.18
N GLU A 24 7.57 -15.14 -3.76
CA GLU A 24 7.24 -14.81 -5.14
C GLU A 24 6.99 -13.33 -5.35
N CYS A 25 6.43 -12.63 -4.35
CA CYS A 25 6.27 -11.18 -4.42
C CYS A 25 7.63 -10.47 -4.50
N TYR A 26 8.58 -10.87 -3.65
CA TYR A 26 9.95 -10.33 -3.73
C TYR A 26 10.56 -10.58 -5.10
N GLN A 27 10.47 -11.82 -5.60
CA GLN A 27 11.04 -12.21 -6.88
C GLN A 27 10.46 -11.38 -8.04
N TYR A 28 9.13 -11.24 -8.09
CA TYR A 28 8.47 -10.53 -9.19
C TYR A 28 8.69 -9.03 -9.11
N PHE A 29 8.51 -8.45 -7.93
CA PHE A 29 8.61 -6.99 -7.80
C PHE A 29 10.04 -6.49 -7.92
N GLU A 30 11.04 -7.30 -7.58
CA GLU A 30 12.44 -6.94 -7.84
C GLU A 30 12.71 -6.78 -9.33
N ASP A 31 12.07 -7.58 -10.18
CA ASP A 31 12.19 -7.45 -11.63
C ASP A 31 11.31 -6.34 -12.20
N LEU A 32 10.10 -6.19 -11.67
CA LEU A 32 9.09 -5.28 -12.19
C LEU A 32 9.36 -3.82 -11.80
N CYS A 33 9.86 -3.59 -10.61
CA CYS A 33 10.02 -2.25 -10.02
C CYS A 33 11.46 -1.98 -9.63
N THR A 34 11.80 -0.69 -9.54
CA THR A 34 13.06 -0.29 -8.91
C THR A 34 12.94 -0.44 -7.39
N VAL A 35 14.09 -0.53 -6.71
CA VAL A 35 14.12 -0.57 -5.24
C VAL A 35 13.41 0.65 -4.65
N LYS A 36 13.63 1.83 -5.24
CA LYS A 36 12.99 3.06 -4.78
C LYS A 36 11.47 2.99 -4.90
N GLU A 37 10.97 2.47 -6.02
CA GLU A 37 9.52 2.32 -6.23
C GLU A 37 8.90 1.41 -5.18
N ILE A 38 9.55 0.28 -4.88
CA ILE A 38 9.07 -0.66 -3.86
C ILE A 38 9.06 0.01 -2.47
N ARG A 39 10.14 0.72 -2.13
CA ARG A 39 10.23 1.43 -0.86
C ARG A 39 9.17 2.52 -0.73
N ASP A 40 8.91 3.27 -1.80
CA ASP A 40 7.88 4.30 -1.79
C ASP A 40 6.49 3.70 -1.56
N LEU A 41 6.19 2.58 -2.23
CA LEU A 41 4.92 1.87 -2.03
C LEU A 41 4.79 1.36 -0.59
N GLY A 42 5.85 0.75 -0.07
CA GLY A 42 5.87 0.26 1.31
C GLY A 42 5.69 1.38 2.33
N GLN A 43 6.33 2.52 2.11
CA GLN A 43 6.20 3.68 2.98
C GLN A 43 4.75 4.19 3.02
N ARG A 44 4.10 4.29 1.85
CA ARG A 44 2.70 4.72 1.78
C ARG A 44 1.78 3.77 2.54
N LEU A 45 2.01 2.49 2.44
CA LEU A 45 1.22 1.50 3.18
C LEU A 45 1.41 1.67 4.69
N GLN A 46 2.64 1.89 5.16
CA GLN A 46 2.91 2.11 6.59
C GLN A 46 2.24 3.39 7.08
N VAL A 47 2.32 4.47 6.31
CA VAL A 47 1.65 5.72 6.64
C VAL A 47 0.14 5.49 6.76
N ALA A 48 -0.45 4.79 5.80
CA ALA A 48 -1.89 4.49 5.82
C ALA A 48 -2.28 3.71 7.08
N ARG A 49 -1.49 2.71 7.44
CA ARG A 49 -1.75 1.90 8.63
C ARG A 49 -1.70 2.74 9.90
N LEU A 50 -0.67 3.57 10.05
CA LEU A 50 -0.52 4.42 11.24
C LEU A 50 -1.65 5.43 11.36
N LEU A 51 -2.01 6.09 10.26
CA LEU A 51 -3.13 7.03 10.27
C LEU A 51 -4.46 6.35 10.60
N ASP A 52 -4.66 5.15 10.06
CA ASP A 52 -5.85 4.36 10.32
C ASP A 52 -5.94 3.94 11.80
N GLN A 53 -4.80 3.76 12.45
CA GLN A 53 -4.72 3.43 13.89
C GLN A 53 -4.82 4.67 14.80
N GLY A 54 -4.95 5.85 14.22
CA GLY A 54 -5.13 7.08 14.99
C GLY A 54 -3.87 7.91 15.20
N SER A 55 -2.75 7.55 14.57
CA SER A 55 -1.53 8.36 14.67
C SER A 55 -1.72 9.73 14.04
N SER A 56 -1.07 10.74 14.62
CA SER A 56 -1.03 12.08 14.04
C SER A 56 -0.11 12.11 12.82
N TYR A 57 -0.20 13.19 12.04
CA TYR A 57 0.72 13.41 10.91
C TYR A 57 2.18 13.40 11.39
N MET A 58 2.45 14.07 12.49
CA MET A 58 3.80 14.12 13.05
C MET A 58 4.31 12.73 13.44
N GLN A 59 3.48 11.95 14.12
CA GLN A 59 3.84 10.60 14.53
C GLN A 59 4.10 9.70 13.31
N ALA A 60 3.25 9.79 12.29
CA ALA A 60 3.42 9.02 11.07
C ALA A 60 4.72 9.41 10.35
N GLY A 61 5.04 10.70 10.30
CA GLY A 61 6.27 11.20 9.70
C GLY A 61 7.51 10.71 10.42
N GLU A 62 7.50 10.77 11.75
CA GLU A 62 8.62 10.31 12.56
C GLU A 62 8.86 8.82 12.42
N ALA A 63 7.78 8.04 12.37
CA ALA A 63 7.88 6.57 12.30
C ALA A 63 8.33 6.07 10.93
N THR A 64 7.97 6.79 9.85
CA THR A 64 8.19 6.29 8.47
C THR A 64 9.21 7.08 7.68
N GLY A 65 9.54 8.28 8.11
CA GLY A 65 10.38 9.20 7.33
C GLY A 65 9.64 9.85 6.15
N ALA A 66 8.33 9.65 6.03
CA ALA A 66 7.56 10.22 4.93
C ALA A 66 7.45 11.74 5.05
N SER A 67 7.46 12.42 3.90
CA SER A 67 7.25 13.86 3.85
C SER A 67 5.80 14.21 4.18
N SER A 68 5.56 15.46 4.58
CA SER A 68 4.19 15.94 4.84
C SER A 68 3.31 15.84 3.61
N ALA A 69 3.89 16.03 2.41
CA ALA A 69 3.16 15.88 1.15
C ALA A 69 2.69 14.43 0.95
N THR A 70 3.56 13.46 1.22
CA THR A 70 3.21 12.03 1.12
C THR A 70 2.11 11.68 2.13
N ILE A 71 2.26 12.12 3.38
CA ILE A 71 1.29 11.85 4.43
C ILE A 71 -0.08 12.46 4.08
N GLY A 72 -0.08 13.70 3.59
CA GLY A 72 -1.31 14.38 3.17
C GLY A 72 -2.00 13.66 2.02
N ARG A 73 -1.24 13.17 1.04
CA ARG A 73 -1.78 12.39 -0.07
C ARG A 73 -2.43 11.09 0.41
N VAL A 74 -1.74 10.35 1.28
CA VAL A 74 -2.26 9.09 1.83
C VAL A 74 -3.54 9.36 2.63
N LYS A 75 -3.54 10.40 3.47
CA LYS A 75 -4.72 10.76 4.25
C LYS A 75 -5.92 11.07 3.35
N ARG A 76 -5.69 11.80 2.26
CA ARG A 76 -6.75 12.10 1.30
C ARG A 76 -7.30 10.83 0.66
N CYS A 77 -6.42 9.88 0.30
CA CYS A 77 -6.86 8.60 -0.26
C CYS A 77 -7.62 7.75 0.76
N LEU A 78 -7.23 7.77 2.02
CA LEU A 78 -7.98 7.08 3.08
C LEU A 78 -9.39 7.62 3.22
N ASN A 79 -9.57 8.94 3.13
CA ASN A 79 -10.86 9.58 3.35
C ASN A 79 -11.72 9.65 2.10
N TYR A 80 -11.11 9.86 0.94
CA TYR A 80 -11.84 10.18 -0.30
C TYR A 80 -11.38 9.38 -1.53
N GLY A 81 -10.53 8.37 -1.33
CA GLY A 81 -10.04 7.54 -2.42
C GLY A 81 -11.03 6.45 -2.84
N SER A 82 -10.52 5.46 -3.57
CA SER A 82 -11.34 4.37 -4.10
C SER A 82 -11.64 3.25 -3.10
N GLY A 83 -11.18 3.38 -1.87
CA GLY A 83 -11.41 2.37 -0.82
C GLY A 83 -10.35 1.27 -0.75
N GLY A 84 -9.30 1.36 -1.56
CA GLY A 84 -8.25 0.34 -1.60
C GLY A 84 -7.49 0.18 -0.30
N TYR A 85 -7.10 1.28 0.34
CA TYR A 85 -6.42 1.21 1.62
C TYR A 85 -7.30 0.55 2.69
N GLY A 86 -8.56 0.94 2.76
CA GLY A 86 -9.49 0.35 3.74
C GLY A 86 -9.65 -1.15 3.55
N LEU A 87 -9.79 -1.58 2.31
CA LEU A 87 -9.91 -2.99 1.98
C LEU A 87 -8.69 -3.79 2.44
N ILE A 88 -7.50 -3.31 2.10
CA ILE A 88 -6.26 -4.02 2.40
C ILE A 88 -5.95 -3.99 3.90
N LEU A 89 -6.14 -2.84 4.56
CA LEU A 89 -5.87 -2.74 5.98
C LEU A 89 -6.79 -3.65 6.80
N GLU A 90 -8.05 -3.77 6.41
CA GLU A 90 -8.99 -4.68 7.07
C GLU A 90 -8.55 -6.13 6.91
N ARG A 91 -8.16 -6.53 5.70
CA ARG A 91 -7.67 -7.89 5.44
C ARG A 91 -6.38 -8.20 6.18
N MET A 92 -5.49 -7.23 6.30
CA MET A 92 -4.24 -7.41 7.04
C MET A 92 -4.49 -7.59 8.54
N LYS A 93 -5.49 -6.92 9.10
CA LYS A 93 -5.91 -7.14 10.48
C LYS A 93 -6.43 -8.55 10.69
N GLU A 94 -7.31 -9.00 9.79
CA GLU A 94 -7.89 -10.35 9.84
C GLU A 94 -6.79 -11.42 9.74
N GLY A 95 -5.84 -11.26 8.81
CA GLY A 95 -4.73 -12.18 8.64
C GLY A 95 -3.83 -12.23 9.88
N ARG A 96 -3.60 -11.07 10.50
CA ARG A 96 -2.80 -10.98 11.72
C ARG A 96 -3.49 -11.66 12.90
N ASP A 97 -4.80 -11.46 13.04
CA ASP A 97 -5.60 -12.10 14.07
C ASP A 97 -5.66 -13.62 13.88
N ALA A 98 -5.71 -14.07 12.63
CA ALA A 98 -5.68 -15.50 12.31
C ALA A 98 -4.34 -16.15 12.66
N ASP A 99 -3.23 -15.40 12.59
CA ASP A 99 -1.89 -15.88 12.91
C ASP A 99 -1.58 -15.80 14.41
N ALA A 100 -2.35 -15.04 15.11
CA ALA A 100 -2.20 -14.91 16.57
C ALA A 100 -2.83 -16.10 17.28
#